data_248b19d7eb78af8ebf10af0feeb527ee
#
_entry.id   248b19d7eb78af8ebf10af0feeb527ee
#
_cell.length_a   1.000
_cell.length_b   1.000
_cell.length_c   1.000
_cell.angle_alpha   90.00
_cell.angle_beta   90.00
_cell.angle_gamma   90.00
#
_symmetry.space_group_name_H-M   'P 1'
#
loop_
_entity.id
_entity.type
_entity.pdbx_description
1 polymer ?
#
loop_
_entity_poly.entity_id
_entity_poly.type
_entity_poly.pdbx_seq_one_letter_code
_entity_poly.pdbx_strand_id
1 'polypeptide(L)'
;MVLVESVCMDRYEASRPDATAISPGSDGSRATSRAGVLPWHVSPMNVAVRDTFAQACADAGKRLCTADEFLDACEGPNGNTYFFGNAWDVEKCNCVDTFCDDWCAAQGISPCSTGANCGYTYGCFRLVPTGTFPECTNEYGLFDINGNVWEIVTFDEAPGYQARGGAYNCAGAADRLRCRFDQDWDSKIVGFRCCKDPES
;
A
#
# COMPACT_ATOMS: atom_id res chain seq x y z
N MET A 1 -13.73 2.91 -8.18
CA MET A 1 -13.85 2.11 -6.95
C MET A 1 -14.31 0.71 -7.31
N VAL A 2 -14.11 -0.25 -6.46
CA VAL A 2 -14.60 -1.64 -6.60
C VAL A 2 -15.38 -2.01 -5.35
N LEU A 3 -16.38 -2.86 -5.49
CA LEU A 3 -17.16 -3.38 -4.36
C LEU A 3 -16.36 -4.50 -3.68
N VAL A 4 -16.14 -4.36 -2.39
CA VAL A 4 -15.53 -5.34 -1.50
C VAL A 4 -16.55 -5.61 -0.41
N GLU A 5 -17.10 -6.82 -0.38
CA GLU A 5 -18.18 -7.19 0.53
C GLU A 5 -19.31 -6.14 0.51
N SER A 6 -19.36 -5.27 1.51
CA SER A 6 -20.41 -4.24 1.68
C SER A 6 -19.91 -2.81 1.49
N VAL A 7 -18.68 -2.58 1.02
CA VAL A 7 -18.08 -1.26 0.87
C VAL A 7 -17.48 -1.06 -0.52
N CYS A 8 -17.56 0.14 -1.06
CA CYS A 8 -16.82 0.54 -2.25
C CYS A 8 -15.43 1.05 -1.83
N MET A 9 -14.37 0.40 -2.29
CA MET A 9 -12.97 0.75 -2.00
C MET A 9 -12.29 1.30 -3.26
N ASP A 10 -11.42 2.29 -3.11
CA ASP A 10 -10.59 2.80 -4.21
C ASP A 10 -9.67 1.69 -4.76
N ARG A 11 -9.61 1.58 -6.09
CA ARG A 11 -8.88 0.49 -6.76
C ARG A 11 -7.38 0.53 -6.50
N TYR A 12 -6.81 1.73 -6.44
CA TYR A 12 -5.39 2.00 -6.21
C TYR A 12 -5.21 2.82 -4.94
N GLU A 13 -4.00 2.83 -4.39
CA GLU A 13 -3.60 3.76 -3.34
C GLU A 13 -3.99 5.20 -3.71
N ALA A 14 -4.31 6.01 -2.71
CA ALA A 14 -4.65 7.40 -2.94
C ALA A 14 -3.48 8.18 -3.52
N SER A 15 -3.77 9.09 -4.43
CA SER A 15 -2.82 10.00 -5.03
C SER A 15 -3.34 11.44 -5.01
N ARG A 16 -2.46 12.43 -5.11
CA ARG A 16 -2.86 13.82 -5.31
C ARG A 16 -3.40 14.03 -6.73
N PRO A 17 -4.28 15.03 -6.95
CA PRO A 17 -4.81 15.33 -8.29
C PRO A 17 -3.73 15.61 -9.34
N ASP A 18 -2.61 16.23 -8.95
CA ASP A 18 -1.47 16.59 -9.81
C ASP A 18 -0.32 15.57 -9.80
N ALA A 19 -0.52 14.40 -9.15
CA ALA A 19 0.49 13.34 -9.13
C ALA A 19 0.78 12.80 -10.54
N THR A 20 2.04 12.41 -10.77
CA THR A 20 2.53 11.80 -12.02
C THR A 20 3.32 10.52 -11.70
N ALA A 21 3.83 9.84 -12.72
CA ALA A 21 4.69 8.67 -12.54
C ALA A 21 6.02 8.96 -11.81
N ILE A 22 6.43 10.22 -11.76
CA ILE A 22 7.73 10.64 -11.19
C ILE A 22 7.60 11.70 -10.10
N SER A 23 6.39 12.15 -9.78
CA SER A 23 6.12 13.12 -8.74
C SER A 23 4.84 12.76 -7.97
N PRO A 24 4.86 12.77 -6.63
CA PRO A 24 3.64 12.57 -5.84
C PRO A 24 2.71 13.80 -5.88
N GLY A 25 3.10 14.87 -6.57
CA GLY A 25 2.34 16.12 -6.63
C GLY A 25 2.38 16.94 -5.34
N SER A 26 1.67 18.06 -5.36
CA SER A 26 1.55 19.00 -4.23
C SER A 26 0.10 19.44 -3.95
N ASP A 27 -0.83 19.16 -4.85
CA ASP A 27 -2.24 19.48 -4.69
C ASP A 27 -2.89 18.58 -3.64
N GLY A 28 -3.10 19.12 -2.45
CA GLY A 28 -3.75 18.43 -1.33
C GLY A 28 -5.27 18.66 -1.26
N SER A 29 -5.91 19.14 -2.33
CA SER A 29 -7.33 19.53 -2.31
C SER A 29 -8.28 18.34 -2.11
N ARG A 30 -7.90 17.15 -2.56
CA ARG A 30 -8.68 15.92 -2.40
C ARG A 30 -7.85 14.68 -2.76
N ALA A 31 -8.31 13.51 -2.32
CA ALA A 31 -7.77 12.23 -2.78
C ALA A 31 -8.30 11.87 -4.18
N THR A 32 -7.43 11.27 -4.99
CA THR A 32 -7.77 10.57 -6.23
C THR A 32 -7.23 9.16 -6.18
N SER A 33 -7.76 8.25 -7.01
CA SER A 33 -7.26 6.87 -7.14
C SER A 33 -7.07 6.58 -8.62
N ARG A 34 -5.82 6.49 -9.07
CA ARG A 34 -5.46 6.36 -10.49
C ARG A 34 -4.26 5.44 -10.64
N ALA A 35 -4.23 4.64 -11.68
CA ALA A 35 -3.05 3.87 -12.06
C ALA A 35 -1.93 4.78 -12.60
N GLY A 36 -0.69 4.34 -12.45
CA GLY A 36 0.48 4.92 -13.13
C GLY A 36 0.98 6.24 -12.54
N VAL A 37 0.58 6.58 -11.32
CA VAL A 37 1.05 7.78 -10.61
C VAL A 37 1.61 7.41 -9.23
N LEU A 38 2.56 8.20 -8.72
CA LEU A 38 3.06 7.98 -7.37
C LEU A 38 1.96 8.20 -6.33
N PRO A 39 1.83 7.32 -5.32
CA PRO A 39 0.85 7.49 -4.27
C PRO A 39 1.15 8.72 -3.40
N TRP A 40 0.09 9.28 -2.84
CA TRP A 40 0.22 10.31 -1.81
C TRP A 40 0.74 9.66 -0.53
N HIS A 41 1.95 10.00 -0.16
CA HIS A 41 2.61 9.45 1.01
C HIS A 41 3.27 10.54 1.85
N VAL A 42 3.44 10.27 3.12
CA VAL A 42 4.11 11.14 4.10
C VAL A 42 4.95 10.31 5.07
N SER A 43 5.77 10.99 5.87
CA SER A 43 6.57 10.43 6.96
C SER A 43 6.71 11.49 8.06
N PRO A 44 6.56 11.14 9.34
CA PRO A 44 6.08 9.87 9.90
C PRO A 44 4.56 9.79 9.99
N MET A 45 4.03 8.60 10.31
CA MET A 45 2.63 8.39 10.67
C MET A 45 2.31 9.02 12.03
N ASN A 46 1.22 9.77 12.13
CA ASN A 46 0.68 10.32 13.37
C ASN A 46 -0.79 10.75 13.21
N VAL A 47 -1.43 11.19 14.29
CA VAL A 47 -2.85 11.62 14.28
C VAL A 47 -3.11 12.74 13.27
N ALA A 48 -2.21 13.73 13.15
CA ALA A 48 -2.40 14.84 12.20
C ALA A 48 -2.33 14.35 10.74
N VAL A 49 -1.51 13.36 10.45
CA VAL A 49 -1.45 12.72 9.12
C VAL A 49 -2.74 11.95 8.84
N ARG A 50 -3.23 11.16 9.80
CA ARG A 50 -4.54 10.50 9.68
C ARG A 50 -5.65 11.51 9.37
N ASP A 51 -5.70 12.62 10.11
CA ASP A 51 -6.73 13.65 9.94
C ASP A 51 -6.63 14.34 8.56
N THR A 52 -5.40 14.57 8.07
CA THR A 52 -5.15 15.09 6.72
C THR A 52 -5.67 14.13 5.65
N PHE A 53 -5.42 12.84 5.78
CA PHE A 53 -5.87 11.82 4.83
C PHE A 53 -7.39 11.60 4.90
N ALA A 54 -7.97 11.64 6.12
CA ALA A 54 -9.41 11.58 6.31
C ALA A 54 -10.11 12.76 5.63
N GLN A 55 -9.55 13.99 5.77
CA GLN A 55 -10.08 15.16 5.09
C GLN A 55 -9.97 15.05 3.58
N ALA A 56 -8.83 14.57 3.05
CA ALA A 56 -8.65 14.38 1.60
C ALA A 56 -9.65 13.36 1.00
N CYS A 57 -9.99 12.30 1.75
CA CYS A 57 -11.08 11.39 1.37
C CYS A 57 -12.44 12.09 1.44
N ALA A 58 -12.72 12.87 2.49
CA ALA A 58 -13.99 13.61 2.65
C ALA A 58 -14.20 14.61 1.51
N ASP A 59 -13.16 15.32 1.10
CA ASP A 59 -13.19 16.28 -0.01
C ASP A 59 -13.43 15.59 -1.38
N ALA A 60 -13.20 14.27 -1.43
CA ALA A 60 -13.55 13.41 -2.56
C ALA A 60 -14.93 12.73 -2.41
N GLY A 61 -15.72 13.08 -1.39
CA GLY A 61 -17.02 12.43 -1.09
C GLY A 61 -16.89 10.99 -0.58
N LYS A 62 -15.82 10.69 0.14
CA LYS A 62 -15.45 9.38 0.66
C LYS A 62 -15.00 9.49 2.13
N ARG A 63 -14.52 8.41 2.71
CA ARG A 63 -13.88 8.35 4.03
C ARG A 63 -12.63 7.47 3.99
N LEU A 64 -11.79 7.51 5.02
CA LEU A 64 -10.78 6.47 5.18
C LEU A 64 -11.46 5.10 5.31
N CYS A 65 -10.79 4.05 4.83
CA CYS A 65 -11.22 2.68 5.09
C CYS A 65 -10.96 2.33 6.56
N THR A 66 -11.75 1.42 7.11
CA THR A 66 -11.51 0.84 8.43
C THR A 66 -10.49 -0.31 8.35
N ALA A 67 -9.96 -0.72 9.50
CA ALA A 67 -9.05 -1.85 9.58
C ALA A 67 -9.69 -3.16 9.10
N ASP A 68 -10.98 -3.36 9.41
CA ASP A 68 -11.73 -4.55 8.99
C ASP A 68 -11.98 -4.54 7.49
N GLU A 69 -12.40 -3.42 6.91
CA GLU A 69 -12.58 -3.28 5.46
C GLU A 69 -11.28 -3.52 4.68
N PHE A 70 -10.16 -3.05 5.21
CA PHE A 70 -8.85 -3.31 4.62
C PHE A 70 -8.48 -4.80 4.72
N LEU A 71 -8.78 -5.44 5.85
CA LEU A 71 -8.53 -6.86 6.05
C LEU A 71 -9.36 -7.70 5.06
N ASP A 72 -10.65 -7.43 4.95
CA ASP A 72 -11.54 -8.10 3.99
C ASP A 72 -11.05 -7.92 2.55
N ALA A 73 -10.61 -6.69 2.20
CA ALA A 73 -10.03 -6.40 0.90
C ALA A 73 -8.73 -7.17 0.63
N CYS A 74 -7.88 -7.31 1.65
CA CYS A 74 -6.60 -8.01 1.54
C CYS A 74 -6.79 -9.53 1.45
N GLU A 75 -7.57 -10.11 2.37
CA GLU A 75 -7.80 -11.57 2.42
C GLU A 75 -8.62 -12.07 1.22
N GLY A 76 -9.41 -11.19 0.64
CA GLY A 76 -10.29 -11.56 -0.45
C GLY A 76 -11.32 -12.61 -0.06
N PRO A 77 -12.16 -13.08 -1.00
CA PRO A 77 -13.21 -14.06 -0.71
C PRO A 77 -12.67 -15.43 -0.30
N ASN A 78 -11.37 -15.67 -0.49
CA ASN A 78 -10.73 -16.96 -0.20
C ASN A 78 -9.97 -16.98 1.14
N GLY A 79 -9.90 -15.88 1.88
CA GLY A 79 -9.17 -15.77 3.15
C GLY A 79 -7.65 -15.91 2.97
N ASN A 80 -7.09 -15.21 2.00
CA ASN A 80 -5.68 -15.30 1.65
C ASN A 80 -4.76 -14.78 2.77
N THR A 81 -3.57 -15.36 2.87
CA THR A 81 -2.51 -14.89 3.78
C THR A 81 -1.91 -13.56 3.31
N TYR A 82 -1.71 -13.43 2.00
CA TYR A 82 -1.27 -12.22 1.31
C TYR A 82 -2.33 -11.80 0.31
N PHE A 83 -2.32 -10.56 -0.08
CA PHE A 83 -3.26 -10.01 -1.05
C PHE A 83 -3.33 -10.82 -2.37
N PHE A 84 -2.22 -11.35 -2.79
CA PHE A 84 -2.05 -12.13 -4.03
C PHE A 84 -2.13 -13.65 -3.86
N GLY A 85 -2.48 -14.15 -2.67
CA GLY A 85 -2.64 -15.60 -2.40
C GLY A 85 -2.04 -16.06 -1.08
N ASN A 86 -1.76 -17.35 -0.95
CA ASN A 86 -1.33 -17.97 0.30
C ASN A 86 0.18 -18.25 0.40
N ALA A 87 0.92 -18.12 -0.69
CA ALA A 87 2.36 -18.31 -0.74
C ALA A 87 3.07 -16.95 -0.91
N TRP A 88 4.13 -16.74 -0.13
CA TRP A 88 4.99 -15.57 -0.30
C TRP A 88 5.68 -15.58 -1.67
N ASP A 89 5.64 -14.45 -2.35
CA ASP A 89 6.31 -14.24 -3.62
C ASP A 89 6.80 -12.78 -3.69
N VAL A 90 8.12 -12.59 -3.77
CA VAL A 90 8.78 -11.29 -3.76
C VAL A 90 8.52 -10.46 -5.02
N GLU A 91 8.10 -11.11 -6.11
CA GLU A 91 7.89 -10.46 -7.40
C GLU A 91 6.45 -9.94 -7.58
N LYS A 92 5.53 -10.37 -6.72
CA LYS A 92 4.10 -10.03 -6.84
C LYS A 92 3.79 -8.58 -6.49
N CYS A 93 4.37 -8.07 -5.40
CA CYS A 93 4.13 -6.71 -4.92
C CYS A 93 5.44 -6.00 -4.58
N ASN A 94 5.43 -4.66 -4.62
CA ASN A 94 6.61 -3.85 -4.33
C ASN A 94 7.03 -3.94 -2.85
N CYS A 95 8.14 -4.60 -2.59
CA CYS A 95 8.73 -4.73 -1.26
C CYS A 95 10.23 -4.40 -1.28
N VAL A 96 10.89 -4.52 -0.13
CA VAL A 96 12.32 -4.19 0.01
C VAL A 96 13.22 -5.03 -0.90
N ASP A 97 12.81 -6.24 -1.24
CA ASP A 97 13.64 -7.21 -1.96
C ASP A 97 13.29 -7.33 -3.46
N THR A 98 12.24 -6.66 -3.93
CA THR A 98 11.70 -6.79 -5.28
C THR A 98 12.70 -6.50 -6.39
N PHE A 99 13.62 -5.55 -6.18
CA PHE A 99 14.55 -5.10 -7.24
C PHE A 99 15.98 -5.64 -7.09
N CYS A 100 16.20 -6.63 -6.22
CA CYS A 100 17.55 -7.12 -5.94
C CYS A 100 18.20 -7.80 -7.16
N ASP A 101 17.47 -8.68 -7.82
CA ASP A 101 18.00 -9.42 -8.98
C ASP A 101 18.30 -8.50 -10.16
N ASP A 102 17.40 -7.58 -10.48
CA ASP A 102 17.60 -6.58 -11.53
C ASP A 102 18.81 -5.70 -11.23
N TRP A 103 18.96 -5.27 -9.98
CA TRP A 103 20.07 -4.43 -9.57
C TRP A 103 21.40 -5.19 -9.69
N CYS A 104 21.47 -6.41 -9.20
CA CYS A 104 22.67 -7.24 -9.30
C CYS A 104 23.05 -7.53 -10.75
N ALA A 105 22.07 -7.85 -11.59
CA ALA A 105 22.30 -8.06 -13.02
C ALA A 105 22.87 -6.81 -13.70
N ALA A 106 22.33 -5.63 -13.39
CA ALA A 106 22.83 -4.36 -13.91
C ALA A 106 24.27 -4.02 -13.45
N GLN A 107 24.70 -4.53 -12.30
CA GLN A 107 26.06 -4.34 -11.76
C GLN A 107 27.03 -5.50 -12.12
N GLY A 108 26.55 -6.53 -12.80
CA GLY A 108 27.37 -7.74 -13.12
C GLY A 108 27.73 -8.56 -11.88
N ILE A 109 26.93 -8.49 -10.81
CA ILE A 109 27.12 -9.25 -9.57
C ILE A 109 26.46 -10.62 -9.71
N SER A 110 27.25 -11.70 -9.55
CA SER A 110 26.75 -13.08 -9.56
C SER A 110 27.58 -13.97 -8.64
N PRO A 111 26.96 -14.74 -7.73
CA PRO A 111 25.52 -14.71 -7.43
C PRO A 111 25.09 -13.44 -6.69
N CYS A 112 23.87 -12.98 -6.99
CA CYS A 112 23.22 -11.96 -6.18
C CYS A 112 22.89 -12.54 -4.79
N SER A 113 23.07 -11.76 -3.73
CA SER A 113 22.52 -12.12 -2.43
C SER A 113 21.03 -11.80 -2.44
N THR A 114 20.20 -12.79 -2.68
CA THR A 114 18.74 -12.70 -2.67
C THR A 114 18.14 -13.03 -1.30
N GLY A 115 18.96 -12.90 -0.26
CA GLY A 115 18.49 -13.09 1.13
C GLY A 115 17.52 -12.00 1.56
N ALA A 116 16.73 -12.28 2.58
CA ALA A 116 15.80 -11.31 3.15
C ALA A 116 16.49 -9.96 3.43
N ASN A 117 15.84 -8.87 3.00
CA ASN A 117 16.34 -7.49 3.10
C ASN A 117 17.55 -7.15 2.20
N CYS A 118 17.73 -7.86 1.09
CA CYS A 118 18.79 -7.54 0.12
C CYS A 118 18.67 -6.10 -0.43
N GLY A 119 17.47 -5.55 -0.49
CA GLY A 119 17.25 -4.14 -0.86
C GLY A 119 18.01 -3.16 0.01
N TYR A 120 18.12 -3.41 1.32
CA TYR A 120 18.96 -2.57 2.19
C TYR A 120 20.45 -2.76 1.94
N THR A 121 20.87 -3.98 1.59
CA THR A 121 22.27 -4.27 1.27
C THR A 121 22.72 -3.49 0.04
N TYR A 122 21.87 -3.41 -0.96
CA TYR A 122 22.19 -2.82 -2.26
C TYR A 122 21.61 -1.41 -2.47
N GLY A 123 20.70 -0.96 -1.59
CA GLY A 123 20.00 0.33 -1.75
C GLY A 123 19.07 0.37 -2.98
N CYS A 124 18.54 -0.78 -3.39
CA CYS A 124 17.80 -0.92 -4.64
C CYS A 124 16.27 -0.76 -4.48
N PHE A 125 15.75 -0.71 -3.26
CA PHE A 125 14.31 -0.53 -3.02
C PHE A 125 13.85 0.89 -3.37
N ARG A 126 12.64 1.02 -3.91
CA ARG A 126 12.06 2.31 -4.31
C ARG A 126 10.54 2.28 -4.34
N LEU A 127 9.95 3.45 -4.13
CA LEU A 127 8.54 3.70 -4.42
C LEU A 127 8.29 3.62 -5.92
N VAL A 128 7.14 3.06 -6.31
CA VAL A 128 6.74 2.97 -7.72
C VAL A 128 5.33 3.55 -7.93
N PRO A 129 4.98 3.90 -9.17
CA PRO A 129 3.61 4.26 -9.51
C PRO A 129 2.63 3.14 -9.18
N THR A 130 1.44 3.51 -8.74
CA THR A 130 0.34 2.58 -8.43
C THR A 130 0.01 1.68 -9.62
N GLY A 131 -0.23 0.40 -9.37
CA GLY A 131 -0.53 -0.61 -10.41
C GLY A 131 0.69 -1.01 -11.26
N THR A 132 1.91 -0.70 -10.83
CA THR A 132 3.14 -1.13 -11.53
C THR A 132 3.28 -2.66 -11.54
N PHE A 133 2.82 -3.33 -10.50
CA PHE A 133 2.84 -4.78 -10.37
C PHE A 133 1.47 -5.36 -10.71
N PRO A 134 1.26 -5.89 -11.94
CA PRO A 134 -0.06 -6.36 -12.39
C PRO A 134 -0.56 -7.58 -11.62
N GLU A 135 0.35 -8.33 -11.00
CA GLU A 135 0.01 -9.48 -10.18
C GLU A 135 -0.17 -9.16 -8.68
N CYS A 136 0.10 -7.90 -8.26
CA CYS A 136 -0.26 -7.38 -6.95
C CYS A 136 -1.75 -7.02 -6.92
N THR A 137 -2.58 -8.03 -7.07
CA THR A 137 -4.03 -7.93 -7.19
C THR A 137 -4.72 -9.20 -6.66
N ASN A 138 -6.01 -9.12 -6.40
CA ASN A 138 -6.85 -10.26 -6.04
C ASN A 138 -8.16 -10.26 -6.86
N GLU A 139 -9.09 -11.12 -6.49
CA GLU A 139 -10.35 -11.35 -7.18
C GLU A 139 -11.26 -10.11 -7.22
N TYR A 140 -11.12 -9.18 -6.28
CA TYR A 140 -11.84 -7.90 -6.31
C TYR A 140 -11.27 -6.92 -7.36
N GLY A 141 -10.06 -7.16 -7.88
CA GLY A 141 -9.40 -6.28 -8.84
C GLY A 141 -8.91 -4.97 -8.23
N LEU A 142 -8.58 -4.99 -6.94
CA LEU A 142 -7.79 -3.96 -6.26
C LEU A 142 -6.31 -4.13 -6.64
N PHE A 143 -5.49 -3.11 -6.38
CA PHE A 143 -4.05 -3.15 -6.60
C PHE A 143 -3.31 -2.59 -5.39
N ASP A 144 -2.08 -3.08 -5.17
CA ASP A 144 -1.11 -2.56 -4.21
C ASP A 144 -1.60 -2.55 -2.75
N ILE A 145 -2.53 -3.44 -2.37
CA ILE A 145 -2.96 -3.62 -0.97
C ILE A 145 -1.78 -4.10 -0.12
N ASN A 146 -0.87 -4.88 -0.70
CA ASN A 146 0.41 -5.23 -0.08
C ASN A 146 1.57 -4.49 -0.75
N GLY A 147 2.47 -3.96 0.06
CA GLY A 147 3.68 -3.29 -0.42
C GLY A 147 3.46 -1.83 -0.80
N ASN A 148 4.36 -1.29 -1.59
CA ASN A 148 4.46 0.08 -2.04
C ASN A 148 4.43 1.11 -0.89
N VAL A 149 3.30 1.46 -0.32
CA VAL A 149 3.21 2.26 0.92
C VAL A 149 2.34 1.59 1.98
N TRP A 150 2.71 1.77 3.26
CA TRP A 150 1.78 1.47 4.34
C TRP A 150 0.50 2.27 4.17
N GLU A 151 -0.65 1.68 4.43
CA GLU A 151 -1.91 2.39 4.33
C GLU A 151 -2.52 2.64 5.71
N ILE A 152 -2.76 3.92 6.05
CA ILE A 152 -3.50 4.29 7.25
C ILE A 152 -4.96 3.90 7.08
N VAL A 153 -5.46 3.19 8.08
CA VAL A 153 -6.87 2.83 8.25
C VAL A 153 -7.38 3.35 9.60
N THR A 154 -8.68 3.58 9.72
CA THR A 154 -9.28 3.91 11.01
C THR A 154 -9.42 2.64 11.87
N PHE A 155 -9.28 2.80 13.17
CA PHE A 155 -9.34 1.73 14.16
C PHE A 155 -9.99 2.26 15.44
N ASP A 156 -10.82 1.45 16.09
CA ASP A 156 -11.63 1.91 17.24
C ASP A 156 -10.83 2.08 18.54
N GLU A 157 -9.68 1.39 18.64
CA GLU A 157 -8.82 1.53 19.81
C GLU A 157 -7.82 2.68 19.64
N ALA A 158 -7.31 3.22 20.74
CA ALA A 158 -6.26 4.23 20.69
C ALA A 158 -5.01 3.70 19.98
N PRO A 159 -4.39 4.47 19.09
CA PRO A 159 -4.56 5.89 18.78
C PRO A 159 -5.67 6.23 17.76
N GLY A 160 -6.56 5.33 17.41
CA GLY A 160 -7.65 5.53 16.46
C GLY A 160 -7.25 5.31 14.99
N TYR A 161 -6.10 4.70 14.76
CA TYR A 161 -5.60 4.32 13.43
C TYR A 161 -4.55 3.21 13.53
N GLN A 162 -4.39 2.47 12.45
CA GLN A 162 -3.32 1.51 12.23
C GLN A 162 -2.73 1.70 10.83
N ALA A 163 -1.53 1.17 10.58
CA ALA A 163 -0.98 1.03 9.24
C ALA A 163 -1.03 -0.45 8.84
N ARG A 164 -1.47 -0.72 7.62
CA ARG A 164 -1.68 -2.05 7.05
C ARG A 164 -0.93 -2.20 5.72
N GLY A 165 -0.74 -3.43 5.27
CA GLY A 165 -0.29 -3.78 3.92
C GLY A 165 1.22 -3.84 3.71
N GLY A 166 2.03 -3.26 4.57
CA GLY A 166 3.47 -3.16 4.36
C GLY A 166 3.86 -2.05 3.39
N ALA A 167 5.17 -1.89 3.12
CA ALA A 167 5.68 -0.89 2.20
C ALA A 167 6.95 -1.37 1.48
N TYR A 168 7.34 -0.67 0.43
CA TYR A 168 8.52 -0.97 -0.38
C TYR A 168 9.84 -1.01 0.42
N ASN A 169 9.87 -0.42 1.60
CA ASN A 169 11.03 -0.37 2.49
C ASN A 169 10.85 -1.18 3.79
N CYS A 170 9.97 -2.18 3.82
CA CYS A 170 9.75 -2.99 5.01
C CYS A 170 10.78 -4.11 5.14
N ALA A 171 11.63 -4.07 6.16
CA ALA A 171 12.43 -5.23 6.54
C ALA A 171 11.52 -6.41 6.92
N GLY A 172 11.87 -7.64 6.51
CA GLY A 172 11.05 -8.82 6.78
C GLY A 172 9.71 -8.79 6.04
N ALA A 173 9.73 -8.43 4.76
CA ALA A 173 8.54 -8.27 3.92
C ALA A 173 7.60 -9.48 3.95
N ALA A 174 8.13 -10.71 3.95
CA ALA A 174 7.33 -11.93 4.02
C ALA A 174 6.40 -12.02 5.26
N ASP A 175 6.73 -11.34 6.35
CA ASP A 175 5.85 -11.27 7.52
C ASP A 175 4.99 -10.01 7.50
N ARG A 176 5.55 -8.87 7.12
CA ARG A 176 4.88 -7.56 7.22
C ARG A 176 3.87 -7.28 6.11
N LEU A 177 3.95 -8.00 4.98
CA LEU A 177 2.96 -7.94 3.91
C LEU A 177 1.81 -8.95 4.10
N ARG A 178 1.74 -9.68 5.22
CA ARG A 178 0.57 -10.52 5.54
C ARG A 178 -0.64 -9.63 5.79
N CYS A 179 -1.81 -10.04 5.33
CA CYS A 179 -3.06 -9.28 5.49
C CYS A 179 -3.38 -8.94 6.95
N ARG A 180 -3.06 -9.86 7.88
CA ARG A 180 -3.30 -9.67 9.32
C ARG A 180 -2.20 -8.92 10.07
N PHE A 181 -1.11 -8.54 9.37
CA PHE A 181 -0.07 -7.75 10.01
C PHE A 181 -0.53 -6.29 10.12
N ASP A 182 -0.40 -5.74 11.30
CA ASP A 182 -0.71 -4.34 11.61
C ASP A 182 0.49 -3.65 12.25
N GLN A 183 0.50 -2.33 12.18
CA GLN A 183 1.51 -1.50 12.77
C GLN A 183 0.88 -0.26 13.40
N ASP A 184 1.15 -0.04 14.67
CA ASP A 184 0.67 1.08 15.48
C ASP A 184 1.77 2.10 15.83
N TRP A 185 3.02 1.83 15.45
CA TRP A 185 4.16 2.75 15.67
C TRP A 185 4.49 3.55 14.41
N ASP A 186 5.31 4.59 14.57
CA ASP A 186 5.77 5.47 13.48
C ASP A 186 6.29 4.68 12.27
N SER A 187 5.51 4.66 11.20
CA SER A 187 5.96 4.21 9.90
C SER A 187 6.60 5.36 9.13
N LYS A 188 7.64 5.06 8.36
CA LYS A 188 8.38 6.09 7.62
C LYS A 188 7.78 6.41 6.24
N ILE A 189 6.91 5.55 5.72
CA ILE A 189 6.28 5.74 4.40
C ILE A 189 4.83 5.31 4.51
N VAL A 190 3.95 6.27 4.67
CA VAL A 190 2.53 6.05 4.92
C VAL A 190 1.70 6.77 3.89
N GLY A 191 0.83 6.03 3.23
CA GLY A 191 -0.24 6.49 2.36
C GLY A 191 -1.59 6.08 2.91
N PHE A 192 -2.58 5.97 2.05
CA PHE A 192 -3.95 5.61 2.39
C PHE A 192 -4.75 5.20 1.15
N ARG A 193 -5.93 4.69 1.36
CA ARG A 193 -6.99 4.62 0.33
C ARG A 193 -8.33 5.02 0.91
N CYS A 194 -9.25 5.42 0.06
CA CYS A 194 -10.57 5.85 0.49
C CYS A 194 -11.61 4.77 0.21
N CYS A 195 -12.58 4.72 1.12
CA CYS A 195 -13.77 3.88 1.05
C CYS A 195 -15.04 4.73 0.99
N LYS A 196 -16.11 4.15 0.50
CA LYS A 196 -17.45 4.77 0.45
C LYS A 196 -18.50 3.68 0.61
N ASP A 197 -19.51 3.95 1.41
CA ASP A 197 -20.64 3.05 1.50
C ASP A 197 -21.37 3.01 0.15
N PRO A 198 -21.86 1.84 -0.33
CA PRO A 198 -22.63 1.74 -1.56
C PRO A 198 -23.85 2.65 -1.50
N GLU A 199 -24.17 3.28 -2.61
CA GLU A 199 -25.45 4.00 -2.73
C GLU A 199 -26.60 2.99 -2.71
N SER A 200 -27.57 3.21 -1.80
CA SER A 200 -28.75 2.38 -1.64
C SER A 200 -29.75 2.55 -2.79
#